data_fbeac861d6781e8cb6501358cc533aae
#
_entry.id   fbeac861d6781e8cb6501358cc533aae
#
_cell.length_a   1.000
_cell.length_b   1.000
_cell.length_c   1.000
_cell.angle_alpha   90.00
_cell.angle_beta   90.00
_cell.angle_gamma   90.00
#
_symmetry.space_group_name_H-M   'P 1'
#
loop_
_entity.id
_entity.type
_entity.pdbx_description
1 polymer ?
#
loop_
_entity_poly.entity_id
_entity_poly.type
_entity_poly.pdbx_seq_one_letter_code
_entity_poly.pdbx_strand_id
1 'polypeptide(L)'
;MIQYASRAQLKEKARDQMAGHYGNAILLSICRSLIVFSLSFAVSMPFTMILTVRTLMGGSAETSLTEYLLLTACMTLLSIFTGVFQTGITLFYLNTACGRPAVTANLFYGFKYLFKKSLGISAVLILLNTACTLPFDICYFLLRSGKGFDAITMAILCIVLMVIGMCI
;
A
#
# COMPACT_ATOMS: atom_id res chain seq x y z
N MET A 1 20.01 38.12 2.51
CA MET A 1 18.56 37.87 2.31
C MET A 1 18.41 36.57 1.52
N ILE A 2 17.79 35.55 2.10
CA ILE A 2 17.50 34.29 1.39
C ILE A 2 16.28 34.56 0.51
N GLN A 3 16.48 34.67 -0.79
CA GLN A 3 15.40 34.83 -1.75
C GLN A 3 14.70 33.46 -1.93
N TYR A 4 13.52 33.33 -1.37
CA TYR A 4 12.69 32.13 -1.59
C TYR A 4 12.17 32.14 -3.04
N ALA A 5 12.48 31.09 -3.79
CA ALA A 5 11.96 30.91 -5.13
C ALA A 5 10.42 30.85 -5.10
N SER A 6 9.77 31.49 -6.06
CA SER A 6 8.30 31.43 -6.17
C SER A 6 7.84 30.01 -6.51
N ARG A 7 6.58 29.65 -6.17
CA ARG A 7 6.02 28.33 -6.50
C ARG A 7 6.09 28.01 -8.00
N ALA A 8 5.95 29.03 -8.86
CA ALA A 8 6.06 28.88 -10.29
C ALA A 8 7.48 28.49 -10.72
N GLN A 9 8.49 29.17 -10.21
CA GLN A 9 9.90 28.87 -10.46
C GLN A 9 10.29 27.47 -9.96
N LEU A 10 9.77 27.05 -8.79
CA LEU A 10 10.03 25.70 -8.27
C LEU A 10 9.41 24.61 -9.17
N LYS A 11 8.18 24.82 -9.66
CA LYS A 11 7.53 23.89 -10.59
C LYS A 11 8.24 23.81 -11.94
N GLU A 12 8.67 24.95 -12.48
CA GLU A 12 9.43 25.02 -13.72
C GLU A 12 10.75 24.28 -13.59
N LYS A 13 11.52 24.57 -12.55
CA LYS A 13 12.79 23.89 -12.28
C LYS A 13 12.61 22.38 -12.08
N ALA A 14 11.57 21.95 -11.37
CA ALA A 14 11.27 20.53 -11.18
C ALA A 14 10.93 19.86 -12.53
N ARG A 15 10.17 20.54 -13.40
CA ARG A 15 9.82 20.03 -14.73
C ARG A 15 11.07 19.91 -15.63
N ASP A 16 11.95 20.91 -15.59
CA ASP A 16 13.20 20.90 -16.37
C ASP A 16 14.13 19.78 -15.91
N GLN A 17 14.23 19.55 -14.59
CA GLN A 17 15.03 18.44 -14.04
C GLN A 17 14.46 17.07 -14.39
N MET A 18 13.13 16.95 -14.53
CA MET A 18 12.47 15.73 -14.98
C MET A 18 12.53 15.55 -16.49
N ALA A 19 12.86 16.61 -17.26
CA ALA A 19 12.99 16.51 -18.71
C ALA A 19 14.07 15.47 -19.07
N GLY A 20 13.72 14.50 -19.92
CA GLY A 20 14.58 13.36 -20.26
C GLY A 20 14.49 12.16 -19.30
N HIS A 21 13.93 12.28 -18.11
CA HIS A 21 13.77 11.19 -17.13
C HIS A 21 12.34 10.64 -17.01
N TYR A 22 11.36 11.23 -17.72
CA TYR A 22 9.95 10.81 -17.65
C TYR A 22 9.75 9.33 -18.02
N GLY A 23 10.42 8.86 -19.07
CA GLY A 23 10.34 7.46 -19.50
C GLY A 23 10.79 6.50 -18.39
N ASN A 24 11.91 6.80 -17.75
CA ASN A 24 12.43 6.01 -16.64
C ASN A 24 11.53 6.08 -15.40
N ALA A 25 10.92 7.23 -15.10
CA ALA A 25 9.98 7.38 -13.99
C ALA A 25 8.70 6.55 -14.21
N ILE A 26 8.15 6.59 -15.42
CA ILE A 26 6.98 5.80 -15.81
C ILE A 26 7.32 4.30 -15.74
N LEU A 27 8.45 3.88 -16.33
CA LEU A 27 8.91 2.50 -16.30
C LEU A 27 9.08 1.99 -14.86
N LEU A 28 9.69 2.78 -13.99
CA LEU A 28 9.89 2.45 -12.58
C LEU A 28 8.56 2.26 -11.85
N SER A 29 7.58 3.14 -12.11
CA SER A 29 6.23 3.04 -11.53
C SER A 29 5.49 1.80 -12.03
N ILE A 30 5.59 1.48 -13.32
CA ILE A 30 4.99 0.29 -13.91
C ILE A 30 5.64 -0.97 -13.33
N CYS A 31 6.97 -1.05 -13.28
CA CYS A 31 7.69 -2.20 -12.70
C CYS A 31 7.27 -2.44 -11.25
N ARG A 32 7.22 -1.38 -10.42
CA ARG A 32 6.73 -1.50 -9.05
C ARG A 32 5.30 -2.04 -9.00
N SER A 33 4.40 -1.45 -9.78
CA SER A 33 2.98 -1.86 -9.79
C SER A 33 2.81 -3.30 -10.21
N LEU A 34 3.54 -3.77 -11.21
CA LEU A 34 3.52 -5.16 -11.66
C LEU A 34 4.02 -6.12 -10.58
N ILE A 35 5.13 -5.77 -9.89
CA ILE A 35 5.68 -6.59 -8.81
C ILE A 35 4.67 -6.68 -7.66
N VAL A 36 4.13 -5.55 -7.21
CA VAL A 36 3.16 -5.51 -6.10
C VAL A 36 1.89 -6.26 -6.47
N PHE A 37 1.37 -6.06 -7.69
CA PHE A 37 0.19 -6.78 -8.19
C PHE A 37 0.41 -8.28 -8.22
N SER A 38 1.53 -8.76 -8.79
CA SER A 38 1.85 -10.19 -8.88
C SER A 38 1.97 -10.83 -7.51
N LEU A 39 2.62 -10.17 -6.56
CA LEU A 39 2.77 -10.66 -5.19
C LEU A 39 1.42 -10.67 -4.45
N SER A 40 0.60 -9.62 -4.60
CA SER A 40 -0.74 -9.56 -4.00
C SER A 40 -1.65 -10.65 -4.57
N PHE A 41 -1.59 -10.88 -5.87
CA PHE A 41 -2.33 -11.93 -6.54
C PHE A 41 -1.91 -13.32 -6.05
N ALA A 42 -0.60 -13.57 -5.93
CA ALA A 42 -0.07 -14.84 -5.42
C ALA A 42 -0.53 -15.14 -3.99
N VAL A 43 -0.66 -14.12 -3.13
CA VAL A 43 -1.16 -14.28 -1.75
C VAL A 43 -2.67 -14.46 -1.72
N SER A 44 -3.44 -13.72 -2.54
CA SER A 44 -4.91 -13.78 -2.52
C SER A 44 -5.49 -15.03 -3.19
N MET A 45 -4.80 -15.59 -4.20
CA MET A 45 -5.28 -16.74 -4.95
C MET A 45 -5.62 -17.99 -4.10
N PRO A 46 -4.78 -18.43 -3.14
CA PRO A 46 -5.11 -19.59 -2.31
C PRO A 46 -6.42 -19.41 -1.54
N PHE A 47 -6.65 -18.20 -1.01
CA PHE A 47 -7.88 -17.89 -0.26
C PHE A 47 -9.11 -17.88 -1.15
N THR A 48 -9.03 -17.33 -2.36
CA THR A 48 -10.14 -17.33 -3.31
C THR A 48 -10.43 -18.75 -3.81
N MET A 49 -9.41 -19.58 -4.01
CA MET A 49 -9.57 -20.99 -4.38
C MET A 49 -10.28 -21.80 -3.30
N ILE A 50 -9.90 -21.64 -2.04
CA ILE A 50 -10.55 -22.31 -0.91
C ILE A 50 -12.03 -21.93 -0.85
N LEU A 51 -12.38 -20.65 -1.00
CA LEU A 51 -13.76 -20.19 -1.02
C LEU A 51 -14.54 -20.76 -2.20
N THR A 52 -13.95 -20.77 -3.39
CA THR A 52 -14.59 -21.33 -4.60
C THR A 52 -14.86 -22.82 -4.46
N VAL A 53 -13.90 -23.59 -3.97
CA VAL A 53 -14.09 -25.05 -3.74
C VAL A 53 -15.17 -25.30 -2.70
N ARG A 54 -15.20 -24.52 -1.61
CA ARG A 54 -16.23 -24.63 -0.56
C ARG A 54 -17.64 -24.39 -1.14
N THR A 55 -17.82 -23.34 -1.96
CA THR A 55 -19.10 -23.04 -2.61
C THR A 55 -19.53 -24.13 -3.58
N LEU A 56 -18.61 -24.69 -4.37
CA LEU A 56 -18.90 -25.80 -5.28
C LEU A 56 -19.32 -27.07 -4.56
N MET A 57 -18.81 -27.31 -3.35
CA MET A 57 -19.20 -28.45 -2.49
C MET A 57 -20.51 -28.21 -1.72
N GLY A 58 -21.26 -27.14 -2.00
CA GLY A 58 -22.53 -26.82 -1.34
C GLY A 58 -22.38 -26.19 0.05
N GLY A 59 -21.18 -25.76 0.40
CA GLY A 59 -20.91 -25.01 1.62
C GLY A 59 -21.27 -23.53 1.49
N SER A 60 -21.37 -22.83 2.63
CA SER A 60 -21.59 -21.38 2.65
C SER A 60 -20.37 -20.64 2.06
N ALA A 61 -20.65 -19.61 1.25
CA ALA A 61 -19.62 -18.70 0.74
C ALA A 61 -19.07 -17.74 1.80
N GLU A 62 -19.50 -17.89 3.06
CA GLU A 62 -19.08 -17.00 4.13
C GLU A 62 -17.65 -17.32 4.57
N THR A 63 -16.81 -16.29 4.55
CA THR A 63 -15.47 -16.35 5.16
C THR A 63 -15.60 -16.36 6.67
N SER A 64 -14.88 -17.24 7.35
CA SER A 64 -14.79 -17.19 8.80
C SER A 64 -13.96 -15.97 9.24
N LEU A 65 -14.20 -15.47 10.46
CA LEU A 65 -13.41 -14.37 11.01
C LEU A 65 -11.90 -14.70 11.02
N THR A 66 -11.56 -15.95 11.32
CA THR A 66 -10.17 -16.43 11.34
C THR A 66 -9.53 -16.39 9.95
N GLU A 67 -10.24 -16.81 8.90
CA GLU A 67 -9.76 -16.74 7.52
C GLU A 67 -9.55 -15.30 7.07
N TYR A 68 -10.47 -14.41 7.42
CA TYR A 68 -10.35 -12.98 7.13
C TYR A 68 -9.15 -12.34 7.81
N LEU A 69 -8.97 -12.59 9.12
CA LEU A 69 -7.83 -12.06 9.89
C LEU A 69 -6.50 -12.62 9.36
N LEU A 70 -6.46 -13.89 8.97
CA LEU A 70 -5.26 -14.51 8.40
C LEU A 70 -4.89 -13.85 7.07
N LEU A 71 -5.87 -13.63 6.18
CA LEU A 71 -5.64 -12.94 4.92
C LEU A 71 -5.14 -11.50 5.14
N THR A 72 -5.76 -10.78 6.07
CA THR A 72 -5.36 -9.41 6.42
C THR A 72 -3.93 -9.38 6.96
N ALA A 73 -3.56 -10.33 7.83
CA ALA A 73 -2.19 -10.45 8.35
C ALA A 73 -1.18 -10.74 7.22
N CYS A 74 -1.49 -11.66 6.32
CA CYS A 74 -0.63 -11.97 5.16
C CYS A 74 -0.46 -10.75 4.25
N MET A 75 -1.55 -10.01 3.96
CA MET A 75 -1.50 -8.80 3.15
C MET A 75 -0.73 -7.67 3.82
N THR A 76 -0.83 -7.53 5.15
CA THR A 76 -0.06 -6.56 5.93
C THR A 76 1.44 -6.88 5.87
N LEU A 77 1.84 -8.14 6.05
CA LEU A 77 3.23 -8.57 5.92
C LEU A 77 3.77 -8.31 4.51
N LEU A 78 2.97 -8.63 3.48
CA LEU A 78 3.33 -8.35 2.09
C LEU A 78 3.52 -6.84 1.85
N SER A 79 2.64 -6.01 2.41
CA SER A 79 2.72 -4.55 2.29
C SER A 79 3.99 -3.99 2.94
N ILE A 80 4.39 -4.52 4.12
CA ILE A 80 5.65 -4.15 4.78
C ILE A 80 6.84 -4.47 3.86
N PHE A 81 6.84 -5.65 3.27
CA PHE A 81 7.93 -6.07 2.38
C PHE A 81 7.98 -5.22 1.10
N THR A 82 6.82 -4.98 0.48
CA THR A 82 6.74 -4.16 -0.74
C THR A 82 6.98 -2.67 -0.49
N GLY A 83 6.79 -2.21 0.75
CA GLY A 83 7.12 -0.84 1.18
C GLY A 83 8.60 -0.49 1.02
N VAL A 84 9.50 -1.50 1.02
CA VAL A 84 10.93 -1.30 0.75
C VAL A 84 11.18 -0.71 -0.65
N PHE A 85 10.33 -1.02 -1.65
CA PHE A 85 10.43 -0.41 -2.99
C PHE A 85 10.22 1.10 -2.98
N GLN A 86 9.48 1.63 -1.99
CA GLN A 86 9.28 3.07 -1.85
C GLN A 86 10.59 3.82 -1.64
N THR A 87 11.53 3.23 -0.90
CA THR A 87 12.88 3.80 -0.70
C THR A 87 13.63 3.93 -2.02
N GLY A 88 13.50 2.94 -2.91
CA GLY A 88 14.11 2.98 -4.24
C GLY A 88 13.53 4.07 -5.13
N ILE A 89 12.21 4.25 -5.08
CA ILE A 89 11.51 5.31 -5.83
C ILE A 89 11.93 6.69 -5.32
N THR A 90 11.96 6.87 -4.00
CA THR A 90 12.39 8.14 -3.37
C THR A 90 13.82 8.47 -3.78
N LEU A 91 14.73 7.49 -3.80
CA LEU A 91 16.10 7.69 -4.26
C LEU A 91 16.17 8.08 -5.74
N PHE A 92 15.34 7.48 -6.59
CA PHE A 92 15.27 7.83 -8.01
C PHE A 92 14.90 9.31 -8.17
N TYR A 93 13.85 9.78 -7.52
CA TYR A 93 13.44 11.18 -7.59
C TYR A 93 14.47 12.13 -6.96
N LEU A 94 15.11 11.72 -5.87
CA LEU A 94 16.18 12.50 -5.24
C LEU A 94 17.37 12.66 -6.19
N ASN A 95 17.79 11.58 -6.86
CA ASN A 95 18.87 11.63 -7.84
C ASN A 95 18.52 12.55 -9.02
N THR A 96 17.29 12.44 -9.53
CA THR A 96 16.79 13.34 -10.58
C THR A 96 16.83 14.80 -10.12
N ALA A 97 16.35 15.10 -8.91
CA ALA A 97 16.36 16.45 -8.35
C ALA A 97 17.78 17.01 -8.13
N CYS A 98 18.75 16.14 -7.87
CA CYS A 98 20.14 16.52 -7.67
C CYS A 98 20.97 16.49 -8.98
N GLY A 99 20.36 16.24 -10.13
CA GLY A 99 21.07 16.11 -11.42
C GLY A 99 22.02 14.90 -11.50
N ARG A 100 21.79 13.86 -10.65
CA ARG A 100 22.57 12.62 -10.64
C ARG A 100 21.94 11.60 -11.58
N PRO A 101 22.70 10.59 -12.07
CA PRO A 101 22.14 9.56 -12.91
C PRO A 101 21.01 8.79 -12.18
N ALA A 102 19.78 8.96 -12.67
CA ALA A 102 18.59 8.30 -12.15
C ALA A 102 18.29 7.07 -13.02
N VAL A 103 18.60 5.88 -12.50
CA VAL A 103 18.48 4.61 -13.22
C VAL A 103 17.34 3.79 -12.59
N THR A 104 16.61 3.03 -13.41
CA THR A 104 15.53 2.13 -12.92
C THR A 104 16.02 1.08 -11.92
N ALA A 105 17.30 0.69 -11.97
CA ALA A 105 17.93 -0.18 -10.97
C ALA A 105 17.87 0.37 -9.54
N ASN A 106 17.64 1.68 -9.36
CA ASN A 106 17.45 2.31 -8.05
C ASN A 106 16.23 1.77 -7.31
N LEU A 107 15.27 1.14 -8.01
CA LEU A 107 14.11 0.48 -7.40
C LEU A 107 14.53 -0.54 -6.33
N PHE A 108 15.61 -1.27 -6.58
CA PHE A 108 16.12 -2.30 -5.68
C PHE A 108 17.13 -1.80 -4.65
N TYR A 109 17.40 -0.49 -4.62
CA TYR A 109 18.38 0.10 -3.70
C TYR A 109 18.05 -0.17 -2.23
N GLY A 110 16.77 -0.08 -1.87
CA GLY A 110 16.29 -0.37 -0.52
C GLY A 110 16.64 -1.80 -0.08
N PHE A 111 16.51 -2.77 -0.98
CA PHE A 111 16.84 -4.17 -0.71
C PHE A 111 18.35 -4.41 -0.58
N LYS A 112 19.16 -3.73 -1.39
CA LYS A 112 20.61 -3.97 -1.46
C LYS A 112 21.38 -3.30 -0.31
N TYR A 113 21.03 -2.06 0.03
CA TYR A 113 21.85 -1.24 0.93
C TYR A 113 21.18 -0.85 2.24
N LEU A 114 19.85 -0.68 2.25
CA LEU A 114 19.12 -0.14 3.39
C LEU A 114 17.99 -1.05 3.88
N PHE A 115 18.05 -2.35 3.60
CA PHE A 115 16.96 -3.29 3.84
C PHE A 115 16.39 -3.19 5.26
N LYS A 116 17.23 -3.33 6.29
CA LYS A 116 16.76 -3.29 7.70
C LYS A 116 16.11 -1.96 8.08
N LYS A 117 16.69 -0.82 7.65
CA LYS A 117 16.15 0.51 7.95
C LYS A 117 14.86 0.77 7.19
N SER A 118 14.82 0.46 5.90
CA SER A 118 13.66 0.63 5.05
C SER A 118 12.49 -0.27 5.51
N LEU A 119 12.77 -1.52 5.82
CA LEU A 119 11.79 -2.46 6.35
C LEU A 119 11.22 -1.98 7.69
N GLY A 120 12.06 -1.48 8.60
CA GLY A 120 11.62 -0.95 9.89
C GLY A 120 10.70 0.25 9.75
N ILE A 121 11.04 1.21 8.89
CA ILE A 121 10.18 2.38 8.62
C ILE A 121 8.86 1.94 7.98
N SER A 122 8.91 1.08 6.97
CA SER A 122 7.71 0.55 6.31
C SER A 122 6.84 -0.23 7.29
N ALA A 123 7.42 -1.02 8.18
CA ALA A 123 6.68 -1.77 9.19
C ALA A 123 5.91 -0.84 10.14
N VAL A 124 6.58 0.20 10.67
CA VAL A 124 5.93 1.16 11.58
C VAL A 124 4.76 1.86 10.87
N LEU A 125 4.98 2.38 9.66
CA LEU A 125 3.93 3.10 8.91
C LEU A 125 2.75 2.20 8.57
N ILE A 126 3.01 0.97 8.11
CA ILE A 126 1.96 0.04 7.68
C ILE A 126 1.21 -0.52 8.89
N LEU A 127 1.90 -0.86 9.98
CA LEU A 127 1.24 -1.31 11.21
C LEU A 127 0.37 -0.21 11.81
N LEU A 128 0.84 1.04 11.80
CA LEU A 128 0.03 2.18 12.24
C LEU A 128 -1.22 2.32 11.36
N ASN A 129 -1.07 2.28 10.04
CA ASN A 129 -2.19 2.33 9.11
C ASN A 129 -3.16 1.16 9.33
N THR A 130 -2.66 -0.07 9.47
CA THR A 130 -3.49 -1.25 9.73
C THR A 130 -4.22 -1.14 11.07
N ALA A 131 -3.57 -0.63 12.11
CA ALA A 131 -4.22 -0.39 13.41
C ALA A 131 -5.37 0.62 13.31
N CYS A 132 -5.24 1.64 12.45
CA CYS A 132 -6.31 2.62 12.21
C CYS A 132 -7.47 2.03 11.39
N THR A 133 -7.20 1.13 10.44
CA THR A 133 -8.23 0.52 9.57
C THR A 133 -8.89 -0.71 10.19
N LEU A 134 -8.22 -1.40 11.10
CA LEU A 134 -8.69 -2.65 11.71
C LEU A 134 -10.08 -2.54 12.39
N PRO A 135 -10.42 -1.46 13.14
CA PRO A 135 -11.76 -1.30 13.69
C PRO A 135 -12.85 -1.25 12.59
N PHE A 136 -12.56 -0.55 11.48
CA PHE A 136 -13.46 -0.50 10.33
C PHE A 136 -13.65 -1.89 9.71
N ASP A 137 -12.56 -2.63 9.51
CA ASP A 137 -12.58 -3.97 8.93
C ASP A 137 -13.38 -4.96 9.77
N ILE A 138 -13.24 -4.90 11.10
CA ILE A 138 -14.02 -5.73 12.03
C ILE A 138 -15.50 -5.36 11.98
N CYS A 139 -15.85 -4.06 12.02
CA CYS A 139 -17.23 -3.60 11.92
C CYS A 139 -17.87 -4.04 10.60
N TYR A 140 -17.15 -3.89 9.47
CA TYR A 140 -17.60 -4.33 8.16
C TYR A 140 -17.85 -5.85 8.12
N PHE A 141 -16.95 -6.64 8.72
CA PHE A 141 -17.11 -8.08 8.81
C PHE A 141 -18.36 -8.48 9.64
N LEU A 142 -18.58 -7.84 10.79
CA LEU A 142 -19.74 -8.08 11.65
C LEU A 142 -21.05 -7.71 10.95
N LEU A 143 -21.09 -6.62 10.22
CA LEU A 143 -22.23 -6.20 9.41
C LEU A 143 -22.58 -7.29 8.37
N ARG A 144 -21.57 -7.79 7.66
CA ARG A 144 -21.75 -8.81 6.61
C ARG A 144 -22.21 -10.15 7.19
N SER A 145 -21.79 -10.51 8.41
CA SER A 145 -22.16 -11.78 9.06
C SER A 145 -23.58 -11.78 9.64
N GLY A 146 -24.31 -10.67 9.58
CA GLY A 146 -25.65 -10.54 10.13
C GLY A 146 -25.72 -10.67 11.68
N LYS A 147 -24.56 -10.70 12.33
CA LYS A 147 -24.43 -10.80 13.78
C LYS A 147 -24.15 -9.42 14.36
N GLY A 148 -25.15 -8.68 14.72
CA GLY A 148 -24.89 -7.40 15.37
C GLY A 148 -26.07 -6.43 15.34
N PHE A 149 -25.81 -5.24 15.79
CA PHE A 149 -26.72 -4.09 15.86
C PHE A 149 -27.43 -3.79 14.53
N ASP A 150 -28.45 -2.96 14.58
CA ASP A 150 -29.15 -2.52 13.36
C ASP A 150 -28.15 -2.09 12.28
N ALA A 151 -28.37 -2.57 11.06
CA ALA A 151 -27.48 -2.36 9.92
C ALA A 151 -27.12 -0.88 9.69
N ILE A 152 -28.05 0.03 10.04
CA ILE A 152 -27.87 1.48 9.92
C ILE A 152 -26.84 1.99 10.94
N THR A 153 -26.92 1.55 12.19
CA THR A 153 -25.99 1.97 13.26
C THR A 153 -24.56 1.53 12.95
N MET A 154 -24.40 0.29 12.46
CA MET A 154 -23.09 -0.23 12.05
C MET A 154 -22.54 0.47 10.82
N ALA A 155 -23.38 0.81 9.84
CA ALA A 155 -22.96 1.57 8.66
C ALA A 155 -22.45 2.97 9.04
N ILE A 156 -23.15 3.67 9.95
CA ILE A 156 -22.71 4.97 10.46
C ILE A 156 -21.37 4.83 11.20
N LEU A 157 -21.21 3.84 12.05
CA LEU A 157 -19.97 3.59 12.78
C LEU A 157 -18.79 3.32 11.82
N CYS A 158 -19.02 2.51 10.78
CA CYS A 158 -18.04 2.23 9.75
C CYS A 158 -17.60 3.50 9.01
N ILE A 159 -18.54 4.38 8.63
CA ILE A 159 -18.23 5.64 7.95
C ILE A 159 -17.39 6.56 8.87
N VAL A 160 -17.77 6.67 10.14
CA VAL A 160 -17.04 7.50 11.11
C VAL A 160 -15.62 6.99 11.31
N LEU A 161 -15.43 5.68 11.47
CA LEU A 161 -14.11 5.07 11.63
C LEU A 161 -13.26 5.21 10.37
N MET A 162 -13.87 5.11 9.17
CA MET A 162 -13.19 5.34 7.90
C MET A 162 -12.69 6.79 7.78
N VAL A 163 -13.52 7.76 8.14
CA VAL A 163 -13.12 9.18 8.11
C VAL A 163 -11.98 9.46 9.10
N ILE A 164 -12.04 8.91 10.31
CA ILE A 164 -10.97 9.03 11.30
C ILE A 164 -9.68 8.43 10.78
N GLY A 165 -9.73 7.23 10.18
CA GLY A 165 -8.56 6.56 9.60
C GLY A 165 -7.94 7.29 8.40
N MET A 166 -8.73 8.09 7.66
CA MET A 166 -8.22 8.94 6.58
C MET A 166 -7.58 10.25 7.05
N CYS A 167 -7.90 10.70 8.28
CA CYS A 167 -7.38 11.95 8.85
C CYS A 167 -6.05 11.76 9.60
N ILE A 168 -5.63 10.53 9.87
CA ILE A 168 -4.36 10.17 10.52
C ILE A 168 -3.32 9.76 9.48
#